data_e51c5a8ce7606ea044a926b15aed67bf
#
_entry.id   e51c5a8ce7606ea044a926b15aed67bf
#
_cell.length_a   1.000
_cell.length_b   1.000
_cell.length_c   1.000
_cell.angle_alpha   90.00
_cell.angle_beta   90.00
_cell.angle_gamma   90.00
#
_symmetry.space_group_name_H-M   'P 1'
#
loop_
_entity.id
_entity.type
_entity.pdbx_description
1 polymer ?
#
loop_
_entity_poly.entity_id
_entity_poly.type
_entity_poly.pdbx_seq_one_letter_code
_entity_poly.pdbx_strand_id
1 'polypeptide(L)'
;SRGLGDVYKRQDVARILLRQCKSAPLDASLQRTDAPESVLEQLRSWDVETVHLYARRSAAQLAFTNKELREMLNLPHVPFEPMNHETLDEALADVSRSSHTAYKRAMTRLLKQLQKGSVLPFDARHKPQWGIKLMHSPKEFTGSHGSKRVTHATWDLTEVRNGRAVSTGRTETTSTDLVLASVGYRSQPLAGSHGSLSVPFDSKQHIIPNERRRVVREDGSRIPGMYVSGWLATGPVGVIVSTMLDAFGVADDMLADWRQPDSLKHTLCASVGVNEAQLSVPTALHEQGKRIVSYSDWLRIDAAERERGLALGKPREKFLRVDEMLKVL
;
A
#
# COMPACT_ATOMS: atom_id res chain seq x y z
N SER A 1 -8.56 -5.13 11.93
CA SER A 1 -8.90 -4.66 10.58
C SER A 1 -7.65 -4.04 9.98
N ARG A 2 -6.92 -4.77 9.17
CA ARG A 2 -5.76 -4.24 8.46
C ARG A 2 -6.23 -3.65 7.14
N GLY A 3 -5.68 -2.50 6.79
CA GLY A 3 -6.19 -1.51 5.89
C GLY A 3 -6.52 -1.94 4.48
N LEU A 4 -7.50 -1.24 3.94
CA LEU A 4 -7.91 -1.28 2.53
C LEU A 4 -6.73 -1.01 1.57
N GLY A 5 -5.73 -0.23 1.99
CA GLY A 5 -4.58 0.15 1.14
C GLY A 5 -3.74 -1.00 0.57
N ASP A 6 -3.69 -2.15 1.25
CA ASP A 6 -2.89 -3.30 0.80
C ASP A 6 -3.54 -4.06 -0.36
N VAL A 7 -4.85 -3.98 -0.45
CA VAL A 7 -5.62 -4.71 -1.46
C VAL A 7 -5.62 -3.98 -2.79
N TYR A 8 -5.70 -2.64 -2.77
CA TYR A 8 -5.58 -1.82 -3.98
C TYR A 8 -4.26 -2.07 -4.70
N LYS A 9 -3.15 -2.13 -3.96
CA LYS A 9 -1.83 -2.39 -4.53
C LYS A 9 -1.74 -3.73 -5.24
N ARG A 10 -2.35 -4.79 -4.68
CA ARG A 10 -2.34 -6.11 -5.32
C ARG A 10 -3.01 -6.08 -6.68
N GLN A 11 -4.18 -5.46 -6.76
CA GLN A 11 -4.93 -5.35 -8.01
C GLN A 11 -4.21 -4.46 -9.01
N ASP A 12 -3.69 -3.31 -8.57
CA ASP A 12 -2.96 -2.40 -9.46
C ASP A 12 -1.73 -3.06 -10.04
N VAL A 13 -0.94 -3.76 -9.22
CA VAL A 13 0.24 -4.49 -9.71
C VAL A 13 -0.17 -5.61 -10.66
N ALA A 14 -1.17 -6.42 -10.32
CA ALA A 14 -1.68 -7.47 -11.20
C ALA A 14 -2.17 -6.90 -12.53
N ARG A 15 -2.93 -5.80 -12.49
CA ARG A 15 -3.45 -5.12 -13.68
C ARG A 15 -2.34 -4.60 -14.57
N ILE A 16 -1.30 -3.97 -13.99
CA ILE A 16 -0.14 -3.48 -14.74
C ILE A 16 0.58 -4.64 -15.42
N LEU A 17 0.86 -5.72 -14.70
CA LEU A 17 1.51 -6.90 -15.25
C LEU A 17 0.72 -7.48 -16.43
N LEU A 18 -0.57 -7.70 -16.24
CA LEU A 18 -1.45 -8.31 -17.25
C LEU A 18 -1.68 -7.42 -18.49
N ARG A 19 -1.57 -6.10 -18.34
CA ARG A 19 -1.72 -5.14 -19.44
C ARG A 19 -0.44 -4.84 -20.19
N GLN A 20 0.71 -5.06 -19.58
CA GLN A 20 2.01 -4.68 -20.13
C GLN A 20 2.91 -5.87 -20.48
N CYS A 21 2.52 -7.10 -20.16
CA CYS A 21 3.31 -8.28 -20.49
C CYS A 21 3.37 -8.53 -22.01
N LYS A 22 4.32 -9.35 -22.44
CA LYS A 22 4.60 -9.66 -23.84
C LYS A 22 3.38 -10.13 -24.65
N SER A 23 2.52 -10.93 -24.03
CA SER A 23 1.30 -11.49 -24.65
C SER A 23 0.11 -10.52 -24.64
N ALA A 24 0.21 -9.39 -23.96
CA ALA A 24 -0.83 -8.36 -23.99
C ALA A 24 -0.73 -7.50 -25.26
N PRO A 25 -1.87 -7.04 -25.82
CA PRO A 25 -1.84 -6.02 -26.85
C PRO A 25 -1.15 -4.76 -26.34
N LEU A 26 -0.51 -4.04 -27.26
CA LEU A 26 0.18 -2.81 -26.90
C LEU A 26 -0.78 -1.81 -26.25
N ASP A 27 -0.65 -1.62 -24.94
CA ASP A 27 -1.41 -0.64 -24.19
C ASP A 27 -0.61 0.63 -23.98
N ALA A 28 -0.91 1.63 -24.80
CA ALA A 28 -0.23 2.92 -24.74
C ALA A 28 -0.63 3.77 -23.52
N SER A 29 -1.50 3.29 -22.64
CA SER A 29 -1.99 4.10 -21.50
C SER A 29 -0.88 4.48 -20.53
N LEU A 30 0.04 3.57 -20.22
CA LEU A 30 1.19 3.85 -19.34
C LEU A 30 2.28 4.67 -20.03
N GLN A 31 2.37 4.62 -21.36
CA GLN A 31 3.32 5.44 -22.12
C GLN A 31 3.02 6.94 -22.02
N ARG A 32 1.77 7.29 -21.72
CA ARG A 32 1.32 8.68 -21.51
C ARG A 32 1.42 9.14 -20.05
N THR A 33 2.03 8.33 -19.19
CA THR A 33 2.25 8.65 -17.78
C THR A 33 3.72 8.97 -17.52
N ASP A 34 4.07 9.17 -16.27
CA ASP A 34 5.44 9.36 -15.82
C ASP A 34 6.21 8.03 -15.58
N ALA A 35 5.65 6.89 -16.00
CA ALA A 35 6.32 5.59 -15.90
C ALA A 35 7.58 5.58 -16.79
N PRO A 36 8.78 5.29 -16.25
CA PRO A 36 10.01 5.29 -17.03
C PRO A 36 10.01 4.27 -18.17
N GLU A 37 10.54 4.65 -19.33
CA GLU A 37 10.51 3.79 -20.52
C GLU A 37 11.24 2.46 -20.30
N SER A 38 12.38 2.48 -19.61
CA SER A 38 13.10 1.25 -19.26
C SER A 38 12.28 0.27 -18.39
N VAL A 39 11.39 0.80 -17.53
CA VAL A 39 10.46 -0.04 -16.74
C VAL A 39 9.38 -0.63 -17.65
N LEU A 40 8.85 0.16 -18.58
CA LEU A 40 7.86 -0.33 -19.55
C LEU A 40 8.45 -1.39 -20.48
N GLU A 41 9.67 -1.20 -20.97
CA GLU A 41 10.40 -2.18 -21.77
C GLU A 41 10.61 -3.49 -21.00
N GLN A 42 11.02 -3.39 -19.74
CA GLN A 42 11.18 -4.57 -18.88
C GLN A 42 9.85 -5.31 -18.69
N LEU A 43 8.75 -4.63 -18.42
CA LEU A 43 7.42 -5.25 -18.29
C LEU A 43 6.99 -5.94 -19.59
N ARG A 44 7.23 -5.32 -20.76
CA ARG A 44 6.92 -5.89 -22.07
C ARG A 44 7.76 -7.12 -22.42
N SER A 45 8.94 -7.27 -21.82
CA SER A 45 9.78 -8.44 -22.01
C SER A 45 9.29 -9.67 -21.24
N TRP A 46 8.42 -9.50 -20.25
CA TRP A 46 7.95 -10.59 -19.39
C TRP A 46 6.84 -11.40 -20.06
N ASP A 47 7.01 -12.69 -20.08
CA ASP A 47 6.02 -13.64 -20.55
C ASP A 47 5.17 -14.12 -19.35
N VAL A 48 4.09 -13.37 -19.10
CA VAL A 48 3.21 -13.63 -17.96
C VAL A 48 2.08 -14.55 -18.40
N GLU A 49 2.05 -15.78 -17.86
CA GLU A 49 0.99 -16.73 -18.17
C GLU A 49 -0.20 -16.63 -17.22
N THR A 50 0.07 -16.55 -15.92
CA THR A 50 -0.98 -16.57 -14.92
C THR A 50 -0.61 -15.67 -13.75
N VAL A 51 -1.58 -14.88 -13.27
CA VAL A 51 -1.45 -14.05 -12.07
C VAL A 51 -2.49 -14.47 -11.05
N HIS A 52 -2.07 -15.01 -9.91
CA HIS A 52 -2.97 -15.35 -8.81
C HIS A 52 -2.86 -14.35 -7.66
N LEU A 53 -4.02 -13.87 -7.19
CA LEU A 53 -4.14 -13.04 -6.00
C LEU A 53 -4.49 -13.93 -4.81
N TYR A 54 -3.54 -14.13 -3.90
CA TYR A 54 -3.74 -14.95 -2.71
C TYR A 54 -4.29 -14.14 -1.55
N ALA A 55 -5.34 -14.65 -0.90
CA ALA A 55 -5.99 -14.05 0.25
C ALA A 55 -6.18 -15.09 1.36
N ARG A 56 -5.82 -14.72 2.60
CA ARG A 56 -5.91 -15.60 3.78
C ARG A 56 -7.29 -15.72 4.40
N ARG A 57 -8.31 -15.06 3.86
CA ARG A 57 -9.69 -15.07 4.35
C ARG A 57 -10.66 -15.42 3.22
N SER A 58 -11.93 -15.57 3.58
CA SER A 58 -12.99 -15.92 2.63
C SER A 58 -13.36 -14.76 1.70
N ALA A 59 -14.18 -15.04 0.70
CA ALA A 59 -14.69 -14.05 -0.23
C ALA A 59 -15.49 -12.94 0.46
N ALA A 60 -16.14 -13.22 1.57
CA ALA A 60 -16.86 -12.21 2.38
C ALA A 60 -15.94 -11.13 2.96
N GLN A 61 -14.64 -11.37 3.11
CA GLN A 61 -13.67 -10.42 3.63
C GLN A 61 -12.72 -9.88 2.55
N LEU A 62 -13.06 -10.03 1.27
CA LEU A 62 -12.33 -9.38 0.20
C LEU A 62 -12.46 -7.85 0.35
N ALA A 63 -11.34 -7.16 0.25
CA ALA A 63 -11.28 -5.73 0.44
C ALA A 63 -11.11 -4.98 -0.90
N PHE A 64 -11.58 -5.55 -2.00
CA PHE A 64 -11.60 -4.89 -3.31
C PHE A 64 -12.66 -3.79 -3.36
N THR A 65 -12.41 -2.73 -4.10
CA THR A 65 -13.52 -1.87 -4.51
C THR A 65 -14.24 -2.45 -5.72
N ASN A 66 -15.52 -2.14 -5.83
CA ASN A 66 -16.31 -2.54 -6.97
C ASN A 66 -15.80 -1.97 -8.30
N LYS A 67 -15.13 -0.80 -8.26
CA LYS A 67 -14.53 -0.17 -9.44
C LYS A 67 -13.33 -0.96 -9.92
N GLU A 68 -12.39 -1.20 -9.04
CA GLU A 68 -11.13 -1.90 -9.37
C GLU A 68 -11.36 -3.35 -9.81
N LEU A 69 -12.27 -4.07 -9.11
CA LEU A 69 -12.64 -5.42 -9.54
C LEU A 69 -13.25 -5.40 -10.94
N ARG A 70 -14.12 -4.44 -11.25
CA ARG A 70 -14.70 -4.30 -12.59
C ARG A 70 -13.63 -4.01 -13.64
N GLU A 71 -12.65 -3.17 -13.34
CA GLU A 71 -11.53 -2.90 -14.24
C GLU A 71 -10.73 -4.17 -14.54
N MET A 72 -10.49 -5.02 -13.55
CA MET A 72 -9.81 -6.32 -13.72
C MET A 72 -10.65 -7.30 -14.54
N LEU A 73 -11.95 -7.43 -14.24
CA LEU A 73 -12.86 -8.34 -14.96
C LEU A 73 -13.11 -7.90 -16.43
N ASN A 74 -12.93 -6.63 -16.72
CA ASN A 74 -13.09 -6.05 -18.07
C ASN A 74 -11.78 -5.99 -18.86
N LEU A 75 -10.69 -6.60 -18.40
CA LEU A 75 -9.48 -6.71 -19.20
C LEU A 75 -9.79 -7.50 -20.50
N PRO A 76 -9.60 -6.89 -21.69
CA PRO A 76 -10.17 -7.46 -22.93
C PRO A 76 -9.49 -8.75 -23.38
N HIS A 77 -8.27 -9.01 -22.90
CA HIS A 77 -7.45 -10.16 -23.34
C HIS A 77 -7.08 -11.10 -22.20
N VAL A 78 -7.70 -10.94 -21.03
CA VAL A 78 -7.30 -11.66 -19.83
C VAL A 78 -8.53 -12.24 -19.15
N PRO A 79 -8.85 -13.52 -19.36
CA PRO A 79 -9.97 -14.15 -18.68
C PRO A 79 -9.69 -14.32 -17.18
N PHE A 80 -10.77 -14.25 -16.40
CA PHE A 80 -10.78 -14.53 -14.98
C PHE A 80 -11.07 -16.01 -14.73
N GLU A 81 -10.22 -16.68 -13.95
CA GLU A 81 -10.47 -18.05 -13.48
C GLU A 81 -11.73 -18.08 -12.60
N PRO A 82 -12.78 -18.80 -12.98
CA PRO A 82 -14.02 -18.83 -12.23
C PRO A 82 -13.81 -19.33 -10.80
N MET A 83 -14.41 -18.66 -9.85
CA MET A 83 -14.46 -19.14 -8.47
C MET A 83 -15.57 -20.17 -8.31
N ASN A 84 -15.40 -21.09 -7.35
CA ASN A 84 -16.45 -22.03 -7.00
C ASN A 84 -17.73 -21.28 -6.58
N HIS A 85 -18.85 -21.60 -7.19
CA HIS A 85 -20.16 -20.99 -6.91
C HIS A 85 -20.57 -21.18 -5.46
N GLU A 86 -20.37 -22.36 -4.88
CA GLU A 86 -20.68 -22.66 -3.48
C GLU A 86 -19.94 -21.71 -2.53
N THR A 87 -18.64 -21.49 -2.75
CA THR A 87 -17.82 -20.52 -1.98
C THR A 87 -18.37 -19.10 -2.06
N LEU A 88 -18.89 -18.69 -3.22
CA LEU A 88 -19.47 -17.36 -3.39
C LEU A 88 -20.86 -17.24 -2.76
N ASP A 89 -21.65 -18.31 -2.80
CA ASP A 89 -22.99 -18.35 -2.19
C ASP A 89 -22.88 -18.37 -0.66
N GLU A 90 -21.94 -19.11 -0.09
CA GLU A 90 -21.62 -19.05 1.35
C GLU A 90 -21.21 -17.63 1.77
N ALA A 91 -20.35 -16.99 0.98
CA ALA A 91 -19.92 -15.62 1.25
C ALA A 91 -21.08 -14.62 1.15
N LEU A 92 -22.03 -14.80 0.22
CA LEU A 92 -23.23 -14.00 0.12
C LEU A 92 -24.15 -14.19 1.34
N ALA A 93 -24.29 -15.43 1.81
CA ALA A 93 -25.03 -15.74 3.03
C ALA A 93 -24.41 -15.06 4.25
N ASP A 94 -23.08 -15.10 4.39
CA ASP A 94 -22.35 -14.41 5.47
C ASP A 94 -22.55 -12.90 5.44
N VAL A 95 -22.40 -12.28 4.27
CA VAL A 95 -22.61 -10.85 4.07
C VAL A 95 -24.05 -10.45 4.37
N SER A 96 -25.03 -11.31 4.06
CA SER A 96 -26.45 -11.05 4.32
C SER A 96 -26.77 -10.87 5.79
N ARG A 97 -26.04 -11.53 6.68
CA ARG A 97 -26.18 -11.47 8.15
C ARG A 97 -25.58 -10.19 8.77
N SER A 98 -24.81 -9.41 8.00
CA SER A 98 -24.21 -8.18 8.51
C SER A 98 -25.25 -7.11 8.81
N SER A 99 -25.13 -6.45 9.96
CA SER A 99 -25.94 -5.29 10.34
C SER A 99 -25.54 -4.00 9.62
N HIS A 100 -24.33 -3.93 9.06
CA HIS A 100 -23.81 -2.74 8.38
C HIS A 100 -24.33 -2.64 6.95
N THR A 101 -25.37 -1.87 6.72
CA THR A 101 -26.07 -1.76 5.43
C THR A 101 -25.15 -1.35 4.27
N ALA A 102 -24.24 -0.39 4.47
CA ALA A 102 -23.32 0.07 3.43
C ALA A 102 -22.33 -1.04 3.03
N TYR A 103 -21.74 -1.73 4.01
CA TYR A 103 -20.87 -2.89 3.78
C TYR A 103 -21.61 -4.00 3.03
N LYS A 104 -22.80 -4.36 3.51
CA LYS A 104 -23.66 -5.39 2.90
C LYS A 104 -23.91 -5.10 1.42
N ARG A 105 -24.33 -3.87 1.09
CA ARG A 105 -24.58 -3.47 -0.31
C ARG A 105 -23.31 -3.54 -1.17
N ALA A 106 -22.20 -3.05 -0.67
CA ALA A 106 -20.93 -3.04 -1.40
C ALA A 106 -20.41 -4.45 -1.67
N MET A 107 -20.41 -5.32 -0.65
CA MET A 107 -19.94 -6.71 -0.76
C MET A 107 -20.88 -7.59 -1.60
N THR A 108 -22.19 -7.46 -1.47
CA THR A 108 -23.13 -8.17 -2.33
C THR A 108 -22.90 -7.85 -3.80
N ARG A 109 -22.65 -6.57 -4.14
CA ARG A 109 -22.35 -6.15 -5.50
C ARG A 109 -21.01 -6.74 -5.99
N LEU A 110 -20.00 -6.76 -5.12
CA LEU A 110 -18.68 -7.31 -5.43
C LEU A 110 -18.77 -8.82 -5.70
N LEU A 111 -19.43 -9.58 -4.83
CA LEU A 111 -19.58 -11.03 -4.99
C LEU A 111 -20.38 -11.40 -6.25
N LYS A 112 -21.43 -10.64 -6.57
CA LYS A 112 -22.17 -10.81 -7.83
C LYS A 112 -21.32 -10.53 -9.07
N GLN A 113 -20.38 -9.59 -9.02
CA GLN A 113 -19.42 -9.37 -10.11
C GLN A 113 -18.49 -10.58 -10.27
N LEU A 114 -18.01 -11.17 -9.18
CA LEU A 114 -17.20 -12.39 -9.22
C LEU A 114 -17.96 -13.59 -9.76
N GLN A 115 -19.25 -13.74 -9.40
CA GLN A 115 -20.12 -14.78 -9.97
C GLN A 115 -20.31 -14.61 -11.48
N LYS A 116 -20.46 -13.37 -11.95
CA LYS A 116 -20.58 -13.06 -13.39
C LYS A 116 -19.30 -13.36 -14.16
N GLY A 117 -18.14 -13.23 -13.51
CA GLY A 117 -16.83 -13.42 -14.13
C GLY A 117 -16.41 -12.30 -15.08
N SER A 118 -15.40 -12.57 -15.90
CA SER A 118 -14.83 -11.63 -16.88
C SER A 118 -15.65 -11.56 -18.16
N VAL A 119 -15.44 -10.46 -18.91
CA VAL A 119 -16.05 -10.27 -20.25
C VAL A 119 -15.56 -11.35 -21.21
N LEU A 120 -14.26 -11.67 -21.16
CA LEU A 120 -13.71 -12.78 -21.93
C LEU A 120 -14.02 -14.10 -21.21
N PRO A 121 -14.68 -15.07 -21.87
CA PRO A 121 -14.92 -16.39 -21.28
C PRO A 121 -13.62 -17.08 -20.88
N PHE A 122 -13.64 -17.78 -19.75
CA PHE A 122 -12.47 -18.51 -19.28
C PHE A 122 -12.19 -19.74 -20.15
N ASP A 123 -10.95 -19.85 -20.60
CA ASP A 123 -10.35 -21.05 -21.19
C ASP A 123 -8.99 -21.25 -20.50
N ALA A 124 -8.77 -22.40 -19.89
CA ALA A 124 -7.52 -22.70 -19.17
C ALA A 124 -6.27 -22.66 -20.06
N ARG A 125 -6.44 -22.79 -21.39
CA ARG A 125 -5.36 -22.70 -22.39
C ARG A 125 -5.02 -21.24 -22.75
N HIS A 126 -5.92 -20.31 -22.47
CA HIS A 126 -5.70 -18.90 -22.78
C HIS A 126 -4.68 -18.28 -21.83
N LYS A 127 -3.74 -17.54 -22.38
CA LYS A 127 -2.70 -16.81 -21.64
C LYS A 127 -2.58 -15.38 -22.17
N PRO A 128 -2.43 -14.37 -21.33
CA PRO A 128 -2.40 -14.42 -19.86
C PRO A 128 -3.80 -14.62 -19.26
N GLN A 129 -3.85 -15.11 -18.01
CA GLN A 129 -5.08 -15.25 -17.23
C GLN A 129 -4.85 -14.85 -15.79
N TRP A 130 -5.93 -14.65 -15.01
CA TRP A 130 -5.81 -14.33 -13.60
C TRP A 130 -6.90 -14.98 -12.74
N GLY A 131 -6.59 -15.16 -11.45
CA GLY A 131 -7.52 -15.75 -10.49
C GLY A 131 -7.31 -15.28 -9.07
N ILE A 132 -8.25 -15.65 -8.18
CA ILE A 132 -8.19 -15.37 -6.75
C ILE A 132 -8.17 -16.71 -6.00
N LYS A 133 -7.15 -16.90 -5.18
CA LYS A 133 -7.00 -18.06 -4.28
C LYS A 133 -7.28 -17.60 -2.86
N LEU A 134 -8.39 -18.06 -2.31
CA LEU A 134 -8.83 -17.73 -0.96
C LEU A 134 -8.30 -18.73 0.07
N MET A 135 -8.33 -18.36 1.35
CA MET A 135 -7.92 -19.22 2.45
C MET A 135 -6.46 -19.68 2.39
N HIS A 136 -5.58 -18.86 1.82
CA HIS A 136 -4.17 -19.15 1.67
C HIS A 136 -3.32 -18.08 2.36
N SER A 137 -2.48 -18.46 3.29
CA SER A 137 -1.49 -17.61 3.94
C SER A 137 -0.08 -18.03 3.50
N PRO A 138 0.80 -17.12 3.08
CA PRO A 138 2.13 -17.50 2.67
C PRO A 138 2.89 -18.10 3.85
N LYS A 139 3.52 -19.24 3.63
CA LYS A 139 4.34 -19.97 4.62
C LYS A 139 5.81 -19.93 4.25
N GLU A 140 6.14 -20.32 3.02
CA GLU A 140 7.52 -20.43 2.57
C GLU A 140 7.62 -20.21 1.05
N PHE A 141 8.73 -19.65 0.61
CA PHE A 141 9.11 -19.56 -0.80
C PHE A 141 10.44 -20.25 -1.01
N THR A 142 10.47 -21.21 -1.93
CA THR A 142 11.65 -22.03 -2.20
C THR A 142 12.14 -21.85 -3.63
N GLY A 143 13.44 -21.97 -3.83
CA GLY A 143 14.08 -21.91 -5.13
C GLY A 143 14.92 -23.14 -5.38
N SER A 144 15.44 -23.30 -6.60
CA SER A 144 16.42 -24.33 -6.91
C SER A 144 17.71 -24.10 -6.13
N HIS A 145 18.37 -25.17 -5.69
CA HIS A 145 19.61 -25.10 -4.93
C HIS A 145 20.64 -24.25 -5.69
N GLY A 146 21.22 -23.23 -5.02
CA GLY A 146 22.18 -22.30 -5.62
C GLY A 146 21.57 -21.18 -6.49
N SER A 147 20.25 -21.17 -6.73
CA SER A 147 19.53 -20.13 -7.46
C SER A 147 18.94 -19.09 -6.52
N LYS A 148 18.96 -17.80 -6.94
CA LYS A 148 18.24 -16.72 -6.28
C LYS A 148 16.79 -16.57 -6.80
N ARG A 149 16.34 -17.50 -7.65
CA ARG A 149 14.98 -17.44 -8.23
C ARG A 149 14.04 -18.34 -7.43
N VAL A 150 12.84 -17.83 -7.15
CA VAL A 150 11.76 -18.63 -6.59
C VAL A 150 11.25 -19.61 -7.65
N THR A 151 10.93 -20.82 -7.23
CA THR A 151 10.31 -21.85 -8.08
C THR A 151 9.01 -22.38 -7.50
N HIS A 152 8.84 -22.28 -6.18
CA HIS A 152 7.64 -22.74 -5.50
C HIS A 152 7.26 -21.81 -4.36
N ALA A 153 5.95 -21.72 -4.15
CA ALA A 153 5.36 -21.08 -2.98
C ALA A 153 4.54 -22.11 -2.19
N THR A 154 4.81 -22.24 -0.90
CA THR A 154 4.05 -23.06 0.03
C THR A 154 3.11 -22.16 0.82
N TRP A 155 1.86 -22.54 0.81
CA TRP A 155 0.76 -21.83 1.45
C TRP A 155 0.25 -22.64 2.63
N ASP A 156 0.03 -21.98 3.76
CA ASP A 156 -0.72 -22.51 4.89
C ASP A 156 -2.21 -22.33 4.61
N LEU A 157 -2.97 -23.41 4.55
CA LEU A 157 -4.40 -23.34 4.33
C LEU A 157 -5.09 -22.86 5.60
N THR A 158 -5.93 -21.85 5.46
CA THR A 158 -6.59 -21.18 6.57
C THR A 158 -8.10 -21.37 6.55
N GLU A 159 -8.72 -21.14 7.68
CA GLU A 159 -10.17 -20.99 7.84
C GLU A 159 -10.47 -19.69 8.59
N VAL A 160 -11.71 -19.22 8.51
CA VAL A 160 -12.13 -18.02 9.24
C VAL A 160 -12.84 -18.40 10.53
N ARG A 161 -12.23 -18.08 11.68
CA ARG A 161 -12.86 -18.18 13.00
C ARG A 161 -12.96 -16.80 13.64
N ASN A 162 -14.15 -16.38 14.00
CA ASN A 162 -14.40 -15.06 14.60
C ASN A 162 -13.80 -13.90 13.76
N GLY A 163 -13.94 -13.96 12.43
CA GLY A 163 -13.42 -12.94 11.49
C GLY A 163 -11.89 -12.94 11.31
N ARG A 164 -11.17 -13.89 11.94
CA ARG A 164 -9.71 -14.04 11.82
C ARG A 164 -9.36 -15.29 11.04
N ALA A 165 -8.32 -15.20 10.22
CA ALA A 165 -7.74 -16.37 9.56
C ALA A 165 -6.93 -17.16 10.58
N VAL A 166 -7.24 -18.45 10.68
CA VAL A 166 -6.56 -19.44 11.55
C VAL A 166 -6.04 -20.56 10.67
N SER A 167 -4.82 -21.04 10.92
CA SER A 167 -4.25 -22.17 10.20
C SER A 167 -5.07 -23.45 10.45
N THR A 168 -5.26 -24.23 9.40
CA THR A 168 -5.86 -25.58 9.48
C THR A 168 -4.80 -26.68 9.74
N GLY A 169 -3.51 -26.31 9.75
CA GLY A 169 -2.38 -27.25 9.80
C GLY A 169 -2.06 -27.91 8.46
N ARG A 170 -2.87 -27.72 7.42
CA ARG A 170 -2.64 -28.24 6.07
C ARG A 170 -1.91 -27.21 5.23
N THR A 171 -1.12 -27.70 4.27
CA THR A 171 -0.38 -26.83 3.34
C THR A 171 -0.63 -27.25 1.90
N GLU A 172 -0.48 -26.29 1.00
CA GLU A 172 -0.49 -26.47 -0.45
C GLU A 172 0.77 -25.85 -1.05
N THR A 173 1.40 -26.50 -2.02
CA THR A 173 2.56 -25.96 -2.72
C THR A 173 2.21 -25.76 -4.19
N THR A 174 2.54 -24.57 -4.70
CA THR A 174 2.30 -24.16 -6.09
C THR A 174 3.60 -23.77 -6.75
N SER A 175 3.78 -24.09 -8.04
CA SER A 175 4.88 -23.58 -8.85
C SER A 175 4.68 -22.11 -9.11
N THR A 176 5.76 -21.33 -9.05
CA THR A 176 5.74 -19.89 -9.33
C THR A 176 7.14 -19.35 -9.64
N ASP A 177 7.22 -18.41 -10.56
CA ASP A 177 8.48 -17.76 -10.95
C ASP A 177 8.64 -16.37 -10.32
N LEU A 178 7.54 -15.80 -9.80
CA LEU A 178 7.54 -14.47 -9.17
C LEU A 178 6.54 -14.41 -8.02
N VAL A 179 6.98 -13.88 -6.89
CA VAL A 179 6.14 -13.57 -5.74
C VAL A 179 6.23 -12.10 -5.39
N LEU A 180 5.09 -11.43 -5.37
CA LEU A 180 4.98 -10.02 -5.00
C LEU A 180 4.24 -9.87 -3.67
N ALA A 181 4.98 -9.48 -2.63
CA ALA A 181 4.43 -9.32 -1.30
C ALA A 181 3.61 -8.02 -1.19
N SER A 182 2.32 -8.17 -0.87
CA SER A 182 1.44 -7.05 -0.57
C SER A 182 0.64 -7.37 0.70
N VAL A 183 1.36 -7.54 1.81
CA VAL A 183 0.82 -8.02 3.11
C VAL A 183 0.52 -6.88 4.08
N GLY A 184 0.71 -5.64 3.67
CA GLY A 184 0.49 -4.44 4.44
C GLY A 184 1.75 -3.79 4.97
N TYR A 185 1.55 -2.66 5.64
CA TYR A 185 2.60 -1.90 6.28
C TYR A 185 2.54 -2.07 7.79
N ARG A 186 3.69 -1.87 8.42
CA ARG A 186 3.82 -1.65 9.85
C ARG A 186 4.64 -0.40 10.06
N SER A 187 4.15 0.49 10.87
CA SER A 187 4.95 1.60 11.37
C SER A 187 6.06 1.05 12.27
N GLN A 188 7.16 1.75 12.31
CA GLN A 188 8.30 1.44 13.17
C GLN A 188 8.54 2.63 14.13
N PRO A 189 9.10 2.38 15.31
CA PRO A 189 9.53 3.47 16.19
C PRO A 189 10.58 4.32 15.49
N LEU A 190 10.61 5.61 15.82
CA LEU A 190 11.63 6.52 15.30
C LEU A 190 12.99 6.13 15.88
N ALA A 191 13.93 5.74 15.02
CA ALA A 191 15.28 5.38 15.43
C ALA A 191 16.01 6.59 16.05
N GLY A 192 16.70 6.38 17.18
CA GLY A 192 17.47 7.44 17.83
C GLY A 192 16.66 8.38 18.72
N SER A 193 15.37 8.12 18.96
CA SER A 193 14.57 8.87 19.93
C SER A 193 14.99 8.50 21.38
N HIS A 194 16.15 8.98 21.79
CA HIS A 194 16.64 8.86 23.15
C HIS A 194 16.66 10.24 23.83
N GLY A 195 16.35 10.28 25.12
CA GLY A 195 16.32 11.51 25.90
C GLY A 195 14.97 12.24 25.88
N SER A 196 15.00 13.56 25.98
CA SER A 196 13.81 14.42 26.13
C SER A 196 12.82 14.39 24.95
N LEU A 197 13.26 13.89 23.78
CA LEU A 197 12.44 13.74 22.56
C LEU A 197 12.03 12.28 22.32
N SER A 198 11.92 11.45 23.35
CA SER A 198 11.41 10.09 23.22
C SER A 198 9.96 10.12 22.74
N VAL A 199 9.73 9.66 21.51
CA VAL A 199 8.40 9.51 20.95
C VAL A 199 7.84 8.14 21.36
N PRO A 200 6.73 8.08 22.12
CA PRO A 200 6.13 6.83 22.53
C PRO A 200 5.69 6.01 21.30
N PHE A 201 5.78 4.67 21.40
CA PHE A 201 5.39 3.80 20.32
C PHE A 201 4.75 2.50 20.86
N ASP A 202 3.54 2.20 20.43
CA ASP A 202 2.87 0.93 20.73
C ASP A 202 3.32 -0.15 19.74
N SER A 203 4.21 -1.04 20.18
CA SER A 203 4.73 -2.14 19.37
C SER A 203 3.71 -3.24 19.06
N LYS A 204 2.57 -3.29 19.76
CA LYS A 204 1.48 -4.25 19.49
C LYS A 204 0.57 -3.77 18.37
N GLN A 205 0.22 -2.49 18.39
CA GLN A 205 -0.64 -1.86 17.40
C GLN A 205 0.17 -1.25 16.24
N HIS A 206 1.46 -1.03 16.41
CA HIS A 206 2.36 -0.34 15.48
C HIS A 206 1.90 1.09 15.17
N ILE A 207 1.57 1.85 16.21
CA ILE A 207 1.16 3.25 16.13
C ILE A 207 1.85 4.06 17.23
N ILE A 208 1.81 5.37 17.09
CA ILE A 208 2.08 6.29 18.18
C ILE A 208 0.80 6.41 19.02
N PRO A 209 0.84 6.10 20.34
CA PRO A 209 -0.31 6.24 21.23
C PRO A 209 -0.83 7.68 21.21
N ASN A 210 -2.14 7.83 20.99
CA ASN A 210 -2.73 9.15 20.90
C ASN A 210 -4.19 9.18 21.36
N GLU A 211 -4.61 10.32 21.88
CA GLU A 211 -5.98 10.67 22.16
C GLU A 211 -6.37 11.87 21.30
N ARG A 212 -7.31 11.65 20.35
CA ARG A 212 -7.71 12.68 19.38
C ARG A 212 -6.48 13.34 18.71
N ARG A 213 -5.55 12.51 18.25
CA ARG A 213 -4.30 12.91 17.57
C ARG A 213 -3.25 13.61 18.44
N ARG A 214 -3.53 13.88 19.70
CA ARG A 214 -2.52 14.34 20.68
C ARG A 214 -1.76 13.14 21.21
N VAL A 215 -0.45 13.18 21.13
CA VAL A 215 0.40 12.07 21.56
C VAL A 215 0.30 11.93 23.09
N VAL A 216 0.14 10.69 23.54
CA VAL A 216 0.08 10.34 24.97
C VAL A 216 1.21 9.39 25.36
N ARG A 217 1.68 9.50 26.61
CA ARG A 217 2.63 8.57 27.22
C ARG A 217 1.91 7.30 27.70
N GLU A 218 2.67 6.34 28.17
CA GLU A 218 2.12 5.09 28.75
C GLU A 218 1.22 5.33 29.97
N ASP A 219 1.48 6.38 30.73
CA ASP A 219 0.67 6.79 31.88
C ASP A 219 -0.62 7.54 31.49
N GLY A 220 -0.88 7.71 30.18
CA GLY A 220 -2.01 8.45 29.65
C GLY A 220 -1.84 9.97 29.62
N SER A 221 -0.74 10.52 30.12
CA SER A 221 -0.47 11.96 30.08
C SER A 221 -0.17 12.41 28.63
N ARG A 222 -0.71 13.57 28.22
CA ARG A 222 -0.44 14.17 26.93
C ARG A 222 0.97 14.75 26.87
N ILE A 223 1.63 14.65 25.73
CA ILE A 223 2.86 15.37 25.45
C ILE A 223 2.49 16.71 24.83
N PRO A 224 2.70 17.84 25.52
CA PRO A 224 2.33 19.15 25.00
C PRO A 224 3.00 19.45 23.66
N GLY A 225 2.21 19.95 22.69
CA GLY A 225 2.71 20.32 21.37
C GLY A 225 3.09 19.17 20.44
N MET A 226 2.91 17.91 20.85
CA MET A 226 3.18 16.76 20.01
C MET A 226 1.89 16.17 19.48
N TYR A 227 1.78 16.11 18.14
CA TYR A 227 0.64 15.57 17.44
C TYR A 227 1.07 14.46 16.48
N VAL A 228 0.14 13.58 16.14
CA VAL A 228 0.37 12.50 15.19
C VAL A 228 -0.79 12.43 14.22
N SER A 229 -0.50 12.24 12.93
CA SER A 229 -1.51 12.11 11.88
C SER A 229 -1.24 10.90 10.99
N GLY A 230 -2.23 10.54 10.17
CA GLY A 230 -2.12 9.49 9.18
C GLY A 230 -1.86 8.10 9.78
N TRP A 231 -1.09 7.29 9.09
CA TRP A 231 -0.90 5.88 9.47
C TRP A 231 -0.13 5.67 10.77
N LEU A 232 0.67 6.62 11.20
CA LEU A 232 1.31 6.57 12.52
C LEU A 232 0.30 6.72 13.65
N ALA A 233 -0.83 7.40 13.41
CA ALA A 233 -1.89 7.58 14.40
C ALA A 233 -2.90 6.43 14.43
N THR A 234 -3.24 5.86 13.27
CA THR A 234 -4.38 4.94 13.10
C THR A 234 -4.00 3.54 12.64
N GLY A 235 -2.74 3.32 12.31
CA GLY A 235 -2.31 2.18 11.50
C GLY A 235 -2.62 2.39 10.01
N PRO A 236 -2.21 1.47 9.12
CA PRO A 236 -2.36 1.60 7.68
C PRO A 236 -3.80 1.30 7.23
N VAL A 237 -4.74 2.17 7.59
CA VAL A 237 -6.17 2.06 7.28
C VAL A 237 -6.66 3.32 6.57
N GLY A 238 -7.71 3.16 5.76
CA GLY A 238 -8.37 4.26 5.06
C GLY A 238 -7.84 4.51 3.65
N VAL A 239 -8.45 5.49 3.00
CA VAL A 239 -8.14 5.96 1.64
C VAL A 239 -7.73 7.44 1.69
N ILE A 240 -7.27 7.99 0.57
CA ILE A 240 -6.80 9.40 0.49
C ILE A 240 -7.81 10.37 1.12
N VAL A 241 -9.10 10.22 0.84
CA VAL A 241 -10.14 11.11 1.38
C VAL A 241 -10.21 11.04 2.90
N SER A 242 -10.16 9.83 3.49
CA SER A 242 -10.17 9.69 4.95
C SER A 242 -8.91 10.26 5.59
N THR A 243 -7.77 10.13 4.94
CA THR A 243 -6.50 10.72 5.39
C THR A 243 -6.53 12.25 5.31
N MET A 244 -7.14 12.80 4.27
CA MET A 244 -7.34 14.25 4.14
C MET A 244 -8.22 14.80 5.26
N LEU A 245 -9.37 14.17 5.52
CA LEU A 245 -10.26 14.58 6.61
C LEU A 245 -9.58 14.46 7.98
N ASP A 246 -8.78 13.41 8.17
CA ASP A 246 -7.98 13.23 9.39
C ASP A 246 -6.96 14.37 9.56
N ALA A 247 -6.27 14.76 8.49
CA ALA A 247 -5.28 15.85 8.52
C ALA A 247 -5.92 17.20 8.85
N PHE A 248 -7.10 17.50 8.30
CA PHE A 248 -7.85 18.70 8.66
C PHE A 248 -8.28 18.68 10.13
N GLY A 249 -8.77 17.55 10.63
CA GLY A 249 -9.12 17.41 12.04
C GLY A 249 -7.92 17.62 12.98
N VAL A 250 -6.73 17.14 12.59
CA VAL A 250 -5.49 17.42 13.34
C VAL A 250 -5.17 18.91 13.34
N ALA A 251 -5.28 19.58 12.19
CA ALA A 251 -5.02 21.03 12.10
C ALA A 251 -6.01 21.85 12.96
N ASP A 252 -7.29 21.47 12.96
CA ASP A 252 -8.31 22.11 13.80
C ASP A 252 -8.01 21.90 15.29
N ASP A 253 -7.64 20.70 15.71
CA ASP A 253 -7.24 20.39 17.08
C ASP A 253 -5.98 21.18 17.49
N MET A 254 -4.98 21.31 16.62
CA MET A 254 -3.79 22.14 16.85
C MET A 254 -4.15 23.63 17.04
N LEU A 255 -5.01 24.16 16.17
CA LEU A 255 -5.48 25.55 16.25
C LEU A 255 -6.29 25.81 17.53
N ALA A 256 -7.14 24.85 17.92
CA ALA A 256 -7.91 24.94 19.17
C ALA A 256 -6.99 25.00 20.39
N ASP A 257 -5.98 24.13 20.43
CA ASP A 257 -4.99 24.12 21.51
C ASP A 257 -4.13 25.40 21.53
N TRP A 258 -3.75 25.89 20.36
CA TRP A 258 -2.99 27.15 20.23
C TRP A 258 -3.74 28.37 20.74
N ARG A 259 -5.08 28.39 20.57
CA ARG A 259 -5.94 29.50 21.01
C ARG A 259 -6.21 29.52 22.52
N GLN A 260 -5.92 28.43 23.24
CA GLN A 260 -6.06 28.39 24.70
C GLN A 260 -4.92 29.17 25.37
N PRO A 261 -5.22 30.17 26.23
CA PRO A 261 -4.23 31.17 26.67
C PRO A 261 -3.09 30.60 27.50
N ASP A 262 -3.31 29.53 28.27
CA ASP A 262 -2.45 29.21 29.44
C ASP A 262 -1.66 27.92 29.39
N SER A 263 -1.86 27.00 28.42
CA SER A 263 -1.26 25.68 28.55
C SER A 263 -0.13 25.34 27.57
N LEU A 264 -0.16 25.89 26.37
CA LEU A 264 0.77 25.44 25.31
C LEU A 264 1.85 26.45 24.95
N LYS A 265 1.52 27.74 24.94
CA LYS A 265 2.50 28.80 24.59
C LYS A 265 3.68 28.82 25.56
N HIS A 266 3.42 28.74 26.87
CA HIS A 266 4.47 28.70 27.88
C HIS A 266 5.29 27.42 27.85
N THR A 267 4.64 26.25 27.63
CA THR A 267 5.33 24.97 27.63
C THR A 267 6.14 24.76 26.33
N LEU A 268 5.64 25.19 25.17
CA LEU A 268 6.36 25.10 23.91
C LEU A 268 7.52 26.07 23.82
N CYS A 269 7.34 27.31 24.30
CA CYS A 269 8.42 28.31 24.30
C CYS A 269 9.46 28.05 25.41
N ALA A 270 9.06 27.45 26.53
CA ALA A 270 9.97 27.16 27.65
C ALA A 270 10.75 25.84 27.47
N SER A 271 10.17 24.86 26.77
CA SER A 271 10.81 23.56 26.53
C SER A 271 11.71 23.53 25.29
N VAL A 272 11.53 24.47 24.38
CA VAL A 272 12.36 24.63 23.19
C VAL A 272 12.97 26.02 23.26
N GLY A 273 14.08 26.17 23.94
CA GLY A 273 15.00 27.30 23.72
C GLY A 273 15.55 27.20 22.32
N VAL A 274 14.67 27.33 21.30
CA VAL A 274 15.06 27.31 19.90
C VAL A 274 15.73 28.65 19.60
N ASN A 275 17.04 28.64 19.72
CA ASN A 275 17.85 29.66 19.08
C ASN A 275 17.61 29.51 17.57
N GLU A 276 17.31 30.58 16.84
CA GLU A 276 17.11 30.55 15.37
C GLU A 276 18.27 29.84 14.65
N ALA A 277 19.49 29.86 15.22
CA ALA A 277 20.64 29.09 14.76
C ALA A 277 20.43 27.57 14.81
N GLN A 278 19.49 27.04 15.62
CA GLN A 278 19.18 25.60 15.69
C GLN A 278 18.10 25.16 14.69
N LEU A 279 17.44 26.10 14.03
CA LEU A 279 16.55 25.83 12.88
C LEU A 279 17.31 25.69 11.55
N SER A 280 18.58 26.04 11.50
CA SER A 280 19.42 25.74 10.33
C SER A 280 19.61 24.22 10.22
N VAL A 281 19.66 23.73 8.99
CA VAL A 281 19.99 22.32 8.70
C VAL A 281 21.21 21.95 9.53
N PRO A 282 21.17 20.91 10.36
CA PRO A 282 22.22 20.68 11.33
C PRO A 282 23.57 20.61 10.65
N THR A 283 24.48 21.48 11.06
CA THR A 283 25.91 21.44 10.68
C THR A 283 26.47 20.02 10.77
N ALA A 284 25.98 19.24 11.74
CA ALA A 284 26.29 17.82 11.90
C ALA A 284 26.01 16.95 10.66
N LEU A 285 25.03 17.28 9.79
CA LEU A 285 24.84 16.54 8.55
C LEU A 285 25.88 16.87 7.50
N HIS A 286 26.32 18.13 7.44
CA HIS A 286 27.42 18.54 6.57
C HIS A 286 28.75 17.94 7.04
N GLU A 287 29.00 17.92 8.36
CA GLU A 287 30.18 17.29 8.96
C GLU A 287 30.24 15.78 8.69
N GLN A 288 29.11 15.12 8.58
CA GLN A 288 29.00 13.71 8.16
C GLN A 288 29.12 13.50 6.64
N GLY A 289 29.41 14.54 5.88
CA GLY A 289 29.50 14.46 4.41
C GLY A 289 28.16 14.16 3.73
N LYS A 290 27.03 14.37 4.41
CA LYS A 290 25.70 14.15 3.82
C LYS A 290 25.35 15.32 2.91
N ARG A 291 25.04 15.02 1.65
CA ARG A 291 24.50 16.01 0.71
C ARG A 291 23.03 16.26 1.04
N ILE A 292 22.69 17.52 1.23
CA ILE A 292 21.33 17.96 1.46
C ILE A 292 20.77 18.45 0.14
N VAL A 293 19.59 17.94 -0.22
CA VAL A 293 18.85 18.37 -1.41
C VAL A 293 17.78 19.36 -0.95
N SER A 294 17.92 20.61 -1.36
CA SER A 294 16.96 21.67 -1.07
C SER A 294 15.75 21.59 -2.01
N TYR A 295 14.71 22.38 -1.73
CA TYR A 295 13.56 22.48 -2.63
C TYR A 295 13.96 23.05 -4.01
N SER A 296 14.88 24.02 -4.05
CA SER A 296 15.42 24.55 -5.32
C SER A 296 16.18 23.49 -6.11
N ASP A 297 16.91 22.62 -5.45
CA ASP A 297 17.55 21.48 -6.10
C ASP A 297 16.53 20.48 -6.65
N TRP A 298 15.48 20.19 -5.87
CA TRP A 298 14.39 19.36 -6.36
C TRP A 298 13.71 19.95 -7.61
N LEU A 299 13.51 21.27 -7.66
CA LEU A 299 12.96 21.94 -8.86
C LEU A 299 13.84 21.74 -10.09
N ARG A 300 15.17 21.69 -9.93
CA ARG A 300 16.12 21.38 -11.03
C ARG A 300 15.95 19.95 -11.50
N ILE A 301 15.83 18.99 -10.58
CA ILE A 301 15.55 17.58 -10.92
C ILE A 301 14.21 17.47 -11.64
N ASP A 302 13.16 18.12 -11.13
CA ASP A 302 11.84 18.13 -11.75
C ASP A 302 11.86 18.68 -13.18
N ALA A 303 12.56 19.78 -13.40
CA ALA A 303 12.72 20.38 -14.73
C ALA A 303 13.44 19.44 -15.70
N ALA A 304 14.52 18.81 -15.27
CA ALA A 304 15.27 17.86 -16.10
C ALA A 304 14.43 16.62 -16.46
N GLU A 305 13.66 16.08 -15.50
CA GLU A 305 12.76 14.95 -15.75
C GLU A 305 11.64 15.32 -16.75
N ARG A 306 11.09 16.54 -16.67
CA ARG A 306 10.07 17.05 -17.61
C ARG A 306 10.66 17.23 -19.01
N GLU A 307 11.85 17.81 -19.14
CA GLU A 307 12.53 17.98 -20.42
C GLU A 307 12.79 16.64 -21.10
N ARG A 308 13.28 15.64 -20.34
CA ARG A 308 13.45 14.26 -20.82
C ARG A 308 12.12 13.66 -21.27
N GLY A 309 11.03 13.91 -20.52
CA GLY A 309 9.71 13.42 -20.85
C GLY A 309 9.16 14.03 -22.14
N LEU A 310 9.34 15.33 -22.33
CA LEU A 310 8.90 16.03 -23.56
C LEU A 310 9.53 15.42 -24.82
N ALA A 311 10.83 15.05 -24.77
CA ALA A 311 11.50 14.37 -25.87
C ALA A 311 10.87 13.01 -26.23
N LEU A 312 10.17 12.37 -25.29
CA LEU A 312 9.49 11.09 -25.46
C LEU A 312 7.96 11.22 -25.63
N GLY A 313 7.43 12.45 -25.71
CA GLY A 313 5.99 12.70 -25.77
C GLY A 313 5.25 12.37 -24.47
N LYS A 314 5.95 12.41 -23.32
CA LYS A 314 5.45 12.09 -21.97
C LYS A 314 5.45 13.33 -21.09
N PRO A 315 4.61 13.40 -20.05
CA PRO A 315 4.64 14.51 -19.11
C PRO A 315 5.95 14.57 -18.34
N ARG A 316 6.64 13.43 -18.16
CA ARG A 316 7.88 13.30 -17.41
C ARG A 316 8.55 11.95 -17.71
N GLU A 317 9.87 11.93 -17.70
CA GLU A 317 10.69 10.71 -17.67
C GLU A 317 11.57 10.73 -16.42
N LYS A 318 11.17 9.96 -15.40
CA LYS A 318 11.82 9.97 -14.10
C LYS A 318 13.23 9.39 -14.13
N PHE A 319 14.12 9.98 -13.34
CA PHE A 319 15.37 9.31 -12.98
C PHE A 319 15.09 8.11 -12.08
N LEU A 320 15.72 6.98 -12.36
CA LEU A 320 15.55 5.76 -11.56
C LEU A 320 16.54 5.67 -10.38
N ARG A 321 17.60 6.43 -10.42
CA ARG A 321 18.70 6.35 -9.46
C ARG A 321 19.01 7.71 -8.87
N VAL A 322 19.33 7.71 -7.57
CA VAL A 322 19.68 8.94 -6.83
C VAL A 322 20.94 9.60 -7.42
N ASP A 323 21.93 8.80 -7.83
CA ASP A 323 23.16 9.34 -8.45
C ASP A 323 22.89 10.07 -9.78
N GLU A 324 21.88 9.66 -10.55
CA GLU A 324 21.44 10.38 -11.75
C GLU A 324 20.77 11.70 -11.39
N MET A 325 19.91 11.71 -10.36
CA MET A 325 19.28 12.94 -9.85
C MET A 325 20.34 13.94 -9.36
N LEU A 326 21.37 13.45 -8.67
CA LEU A 326 22.41 14.31 -8.12
C LEU A 326 23.37 14.89 -9.17
N LYS A 327 23.45 14.29 -10.36
CA LYS A 327 24.26 14.80 -11.48
C LYS A 327 23.69 16.06 -12.12
N VAL A 328 22.41 16.32 -11.98
CA VAL A 328 21.75 17.53 -12.52
C VAL A 328 21.75 18.70 -11.55
N LEU A 329 22.29 18.50 -10.35
CA LEU A 329 22.46 19.50 -9.30
C LEU A 329 23.87 20.10 -9.32
#